data_f551218d52015c02d7282d7a6488fa11
#
_entry.id   f551218d52015c02d7282d7a6488fa11
#
_cell.length_a   1.000
_cell.length_b   1.000
_cell.length_c   1.000
_cell.angle_alpha   90.00
_cell.angle_beta   90.00
_cell.angle_gamma   90.00
#
_symmetry.space_group_name_H-M   'P 1'
#
loop_
_entity.id
_entity.type
_entity.pdbx_description
1 polymer ?
#
loop_
_entity_poly.entity_id
_entity_poly.type
_entity_poly.pdbx_seq_one_letter_code
_entity_poly.pdbx_strand_id
1 'polypeptide(L)'
;YAGISDTTSLSFTTGDTVAPTLTSSNPTDNATAVAIHSNIVLNFSEVVDVENGDIVIYKASDDSVVETIDVTSNQVTGSGTSQITINPSNDLSTSTEYYIKIDATAFDDPNGNSYVGINDKISLSFTTSGDVIAPILVSSSPADDAIAVANNSNIVLTFSEAVDVEKGNIIIYKTSDNAVVETID
;
A
#
# COMPACT_ATOMS: atom_id res chain seq x y z
N TYR A 1 -54.40 -41.76 6.52
CA TYR A 1 -53.09 -41.24 6.10
C TYR A 1 -52.08 -42.37 6.21
N ALA A 2 -51.41 -42.65 5.06
CA ALA A 2 -50.46 -43.77 4.99
C ALA A 2 -49.05 -43.44 5.51
N GLY A 3 -48.79 -42.21 5.91
CA GLY A 3 -47.49 -41.72 6.33
C GLY A 3 -46.55 -41.43 5.15
N ILE A 4 -45.43 -40.75 5.44
CA ILE A 4 -44.30 -40.52 4.53
C ILE A 4 -43.23 -41.53 4.96
N SER A 5 -42.82 -42.43 4.04
CA SER A 5 -41.86 -43.49 4.29
C SER A 5 -40.61 -43.39 3.45
N ASP A 6 -40.45 -42.29 2.69
CA ASP A 6 -39.28 -42.03 1.83
C ASP A 6 -38.67 -40.67 2.15
N THR A 7 -37.45 -40.46 1.70
CA THR A 7 -36.67 -39.21 1.91
C THR A 7 -36.95 -38.13 0.88
N THR A 8 -37.84 -38.38 -0.08
CA THR A 8 -38.11 -37.45 -1.20
C THR A 8 -39.51 -36.81 -1.10
N SER A 9 -40.45 -37.44 -0.33
CA SER A 9 -41.85 -36.96 -0.24
C SER A 9 -42.00 -35.68 0.58
N LEU A 10 -41.08 -35.40 1.50
CA LEU A 10 -41.00 -34.17 2.27
C LEU A 10 -39.54 -33.86 2.55
N SER A 11 -38.98 -32.95 1.81
CA SER A 11 -37.62 -32.44 2.03
C SER A 11 -37.62 -30.92 2.02
N PHE A 12 -36.74 -30.32 2.77
CA PHE A 12 -36.51 -28.88 2.77
C PHE A 12 -35.03 -28.60 3.02
N THR A 13 -34.58 -27.46 2.53
CA THR A 13 -33.26 -26.95 2.78
C THR A 13 -33.40 -25.65 3.58
N THR A 14 -32.65 -25.52 4.66
CA THR A 14 -32.53 -24.23 5.38
C THR A 14 -31.59 -23.32 4.62
N GLY A 15 -31.94 -22.04 4.53
CA GLY A 15 -31.01 -21.02 4.02
C GLY A 15 -29.90 -20.72 5.03
N ASP A 16 -28.77 -20.26 4.54
CA ASP A 16 -27.75 -19.62 5.37
C ASP A 16 -28.24 -18.24 5.83
N THR A 17 -27.98 -17.91 7.08
CA THR A 17 -28.32 -16.62 7.71
C THR A 17 -27.13 -16.00 8.42
N VAL A 18 -25.93 -16.54 8.23
CA VAL A 18 -24.70 -16.08 8.85
C VAL A 18 -23.96 -15.18 7.86
N ALA A 19 -23.70 -13.95 8.26
CA ALA A 19 -22.94 -13.02 7.42
C ALA A 19 -21.43 -13.35 7.47
N PRO A 20 -20.70 -13.14 6.36
CA PRO A 20 -19.26 -13.32 6.33
C PRO A 20 -18.57 -12.36 7.30
N THR A 21 -17.48 -12.83 7.90
CA THR A 21 -16.64 -12.05 8.80
C THR A 21 -15.20 -12.00 8.27
N LEU A 22 -14.51 -10.89 8.47
CA LEU A 22 -13.10 -10.77 8.13
C LEU A 22 -12.29 -11.59 9.15
N THR A 23 -11.55 -12.58 8.67
CA THR A 23 -10.73 -13.47 9.52
C THR A 23 -9.27 -13.04 9.59
N SER A 24 -8.76 -12.45 8.52
CA SER A 24 -7.41 -11.89 8.45
C SER A 24 -7.26 -10.96 7.26
N SER A 25 -6.22 -10.14 7.29
CA SER A 25 -5.82 -9.29 6.18
C SER A 25 -4.31 -9.36 5.93
N ASN A 26 -3.88 -8.96 4.74
CA ASN A 26 -2.50 -8.66 4.44
C ASN A 26 -2.47 -7.32 3.63
N PRO A 27 -1.88 -6.24 4.16
CA PRO A 27 -1.23 -6.13 5.47
C PRO A 27 -2.16 -6.49 6.63
N THR A 28 -1.61 -7.05 7.72
CA THR A 28 -2.37 -7.25 8.96
C THR A 28 -2.58 -5.90 9.64
N ASP A 29 -3.60 -5.80 10.48
CA ASP A 29 -3.79 -4.60 11.27
C ASP A 29 -2.54 -4.25 12.08
N ASN A 30 -2.21 -2.95 12.14
CA ASN A 30 -1.00 -2.38 12.73
C ASN A 30 0.34 -2.91 12.13
N ALA A 31 0.33 -3.50 10.93
CA ALA A 31 1.56 -3.92 10.26
C ALA A 31 2.48 -2.71 10.00
N THR A 32 3.78 -2.93 10.12
CA THR A 32 4.81 -1.93 9.82
C THR A 32 5.72 -2.40 8.69
N ALA A 33 6.46 -1.48 8.08
CA ALA A 33 7.36 -1.76 6.96
C ALA A 33 6.66 -2.44 5.76
N VAL A 34 5.40 -2.09 5.50
CA VAL A 34 4.63 -2.56 4.36
C VAL A 34 5.18 -1.94 3.08
N ALA A 35 5.42 -2.74 2.05
CA ALA A 35 5.90 -2.19 0.77
C ALA A 35 4.87 -1.24 0.16
N ILE A 36 5.31 -0.12 -0.40
CA ILE A 36 4.43 0.94 -0.92
C ILE A 36 3.51 0.49 -2.06
N HIS A 37 3.88 -0.56 -2.77
CA HIS A 37 3.13 -1.17 -3.88
C HIS A 37 2.39 -2.46 -3.49
N SER A 38 2.18 -2.69 -2.19
CA SER A 38 1.49 -3.90 -1.73
C SER A 38 0.00 -3.87 -2.05
N ASN A 39 -0.51 -5.00 -2.53
CA ASN A 39 -1.95 -5.23 -2.55
C ASN A 39 -2.48 -5.39 -1.12
N ILE A 40 -3.77 -5.11 -0.95
CA ILE A 40 -4.51 -5.40 0.28
C ILE A 40 -5.30 -6.68 0.02
N VAL A 41 -5.09 -7.70 0.86
CA VAL A 41 -5.77 -9.00 0.75
C VAL A 41 -6.65 -9.18 1.99
N LEU A 42 -7.91 -9.48 1.77
CA LEU A 42 -8.91 -9.74 2.82
C LEU A 42 -9.30 -11.21 2.75
N ASN A 43 -9.25 -11.92 3.88
CA ASN A 43 -9.71 -13.30 3.98
C ASN A 43 -10.97 -13.34 4.86
N PHE A 44 -12.02 -13.93 4.34
CA PHE A 44 -13.32 -14.04 4.99
C PHE A 44 -13.54 -15.44 5.56
N SER A 45 -14.52 -15.57 6.45
CA SER A 45 -14.93 -16.85 7.06
C SER A 45 -15.55 -17.80 6.04
N GLU A 46 -16.04 -17.28 4.93
CA GLU A 46 -16.76 -18.00 3.88
C GLU A 46 -16.59 -17.31 2.53
N VAL A 47 -17.22 -17.87 1.48
CA VAL A 47 -17.23 -17.28 0.13
C VAL A 47 -18.00 -15.96 0.16
N VAL A 48 -17.45 -14.96 -0.52
CA VAL A 48 -18.08 -13.66 -0.70
C VAL A 48 -18.16 -13.28 -2.17
N ASP A 49 -19.23 -12.61 -2.55
CA ASP A 49 -19.39 -11.95 -3.84
C ASP A 49 -19.22 -10.45 -3.68
N VAL A 50 -18.64 -9.82 -4.71
CA VAL A 50 -18.55 -8.36 -4.81
C VAL A 50 -19.90 -7.80 -5.23
N GLU A 51 -20.44 -6.86 -4.44
CA GLU A 51 -21.72 -6.22 -4.69
C GLU A 51 -21.55 -4.76 -5.11
N ASN A 52 -21.80 -3.81 -4.24
CA ASN A 52 -21.64 -2.40 -4.56
C ASN A 52 -21.20 -1.60 -3.32
N GLY A 53 -20.41 -0.55 -3.55
CA GLY A 53 -19.85 0.29 -2.50
C GLY A 53 -18.37 0.53 -2.73
N ASP A 54 -17.75 1.16 -1.76
CA ASP A 54 -16.37 1.62 -1.87
C ASP A 54 -15.47 1.01 -0.80
N ILE A 55 -14.21 0.83 -1.17
CA ILE A 55 -13.08 0.67 -0.28
C ILE A 55 -12.30 1.98 -0.33
N VAL A 56 -12.10 2.63 0.82
CA VAL A 56 -11.43 3.92 0.87
C VAL A 56 -10.16 3.82 1.72
N ILE A 57 -9.05 4.21 1.14
CA ILE A 57 -7.75 4.31 1.79
C ILE A 57 -7.57 5.74 2.29
N TYR A 58 -7.29 5.89 3.58
CA TYR A 58 -7.06 7.17 4.23
C TYR A 58 -5.64 7.27 4.77
N LYS A 59 -5.09 8.47 4.75
CA LYS A 59 -3.88 8.80 5.49
C LYS A 59 -4.22 9.07 6.95
N ALA A 60 -3.58 8.38 7.89
CA ALA A 60 -3.95 8.44 9.31
C ALA A 60 -3.65 9.81 9.97
N SER A 61 -2.65 10.55 9.46
CA SER A 61 -2.20 11.82 10.05
C SER A 61 -3.20 12.97 9.96
N ASP A 62 -4.06 12.98 8.93
CA ASP A 62 -4.94 14.12 8.62
C ASP A 62 -6.31 13.70 8.08
N ASP A 63 -6.59 12.39 8.05
CA ASP A 63 -7.82 11.79 7.51
C ASP A 63 -8.10 12.12 6.03
N SER A 64 -7.08 12.51 5.28
CA SER A 64 -7.23 12.74 3.85
C SER A 64 -7.47 11.43 3.11
N VAL A 65 -8.39 11.47 2.14
CA VAL A 65 -8.63 10.35 1.23
C VAL A 65 -7.44 10.25 0.27
N VAL A 66 -6.83 9.08 0.22
CA VAL A 66 -5.73 8.73 -0.69
C VAL A 66 -6.30 8.13 -1.97
N GLU A 67 -7.22 7.17 -1.83
CA GLU A 67 -7.89 6.54 -2.95
C GLU A 67 -9.28 6.04 -2.53
N THR A 68 -10.25 6.17 -3.43
CA THR A 68 -11.57 5.55 -3.33
C THR A 68 -11.67 4.51 -4.45
N ILE A 69 -11.90 3.27 -4.10
CA ILE A 69 -11.91 2.12 -4.99
C ILE A 69 -13.34 1.56 -5.01
N ASP A 70 -14.02 1.69 -6.12
CA ASP A 70 -15.28 0.99 -6.37
C ASP A 70 -15.01 -0.52 -6.36
N VAL A 71 -15.76 -1.26 -5.53
CA VAL A 71 -15.57 -2.70 -5.38
C VAL A 71 -15.81 -3.48 -6.67
N THR A 72 -16.62 -2.94 -7.60
CA THR A 72 -16.89 -3.55 -8.90
C THR A 72 -15.81 -3.27 -9.95
N SER A 73 -14.81 -2.44 -9.64
CA SER A 73 -13.72 -2.11 -10.55
C SER A 73 -12.74 -3.28 -10.75
N ASN A 74 -11.88 -3.16 -11.75
CA ASN A 74 -10.82 -4.16 -12.00
C ASN A 74 -9.69 -4.15 -10.96
N GLN A 75 -9.70 -3.21 -10.02
CA GLN A 75 -8.78 -3.17 -8.89
C GLN A 75 -9.14 -4.20 -7.81
N VAL A 76 -10.37 -4.69 -7.81
CA VAL A 76 -10.87 -5.68 -6.85
C VAL A 76 -11.08 -7.01 -7.56
N THR A 77 -10.46 -8.06 -7.04
CA THR A 77 -10.53 -9.42 -7.59
C THR A 77 -10.80 -10.44 -6.50
N GLY A 78 -11.31 -11.62 -6.88
CA GLY A 78 -11.58 -12.71 -5.93
C GLY A 78 -13.06 -12.92 -5.61
N SER A 79 -14.01 -12.18 -6.24
CA SER A 79 -15.46 -12.45 -6.12
C SER A 79 -15.76 -13.92 -6.36
N GLY A 80 -16.65 -14.50 -5.56
CA GLY A 80 -16.96 -15.93 -5.59
C GLY A 80 -15.94 -16.80 -4.86
N THR A 81 -15.07 -16.22 -4.03
CA THR A 81 -14.13 -16.93 -3.17
C THR A 81 -14.13 -16.35 -1.75
N SER A 82 -13.43 -16.99 -0.82
CA SER A 82 -13.26 -16.45 0.54
C SER A 82 -12.11 -15.43 0.64
N GLN A 83 -11.49 -15.03 -0.47
CA GLN A 83 -10.37 -14.09 -0.49
C GLN A 83 -10.60 -12.99 -1.53
N ILE A 84 -10.60 -11.75 -1.08
CA ILE A 84 -10.64 -10.56 -1.94
C ILE A 84 -9.26 -9.91 -1.96
N THR A 85 -8.79 -9.57 -3.17
CA THR A 85 -7.56 -8.80 -3.37
C THR A 85 -7.88 -7.44 -3.96
N ILE A 86 -7.36 -6.39 -3.33
CA ILE A 86 -7.50 -4.99 -3.72
C ILE A 86 -6.13 -4.51 -4.17
N ASN A 87 -6.05 -3.94 -5.38
CA ASN A 87 -4.83 -3.40 -5.98
C ASN A 87 -4.97 -1.88 -6.12
N PRO A 88 -4.39 -1.08 -5.22
CA PRO A 88 -4.37 0.38 -5.36
C PRO A 88 -3.76 0.81 -6.70
N SER A 89 -4.27 1.91 -7.28
CA SER A 89 -3.83 2.36 -8.61
C SER A 89 -2.45 3.01 -8.62
N ASN A 90 -2.01 3.50 -7.46
CA ASN A 90 -0.70 4.15 -7.30
C ASN A 90 0.02 3.63 -6.06
N ASP A 91 1.34 3.74 -6.08
CA ASP A 91 2.15 3.46 -4.90
C ASP A 91 1.79 4.42 -3.76
N LEU A 92 1.75 3.88 -2.55
CA LEU A 92 1.56 4.66 -1.34
C LEU A 92 2.85 5.43 -0.99
N SER A 93 2.74 6.53 -0.24
CA SER A 93 3.92 7.26 0.24
C SER A 93 4.71 6.43 1.25
N THR A 94 6.02 6.59 1.29
CA THR A 94 6.91 5.94 2.26
C THR A 94 6.68 6.46 3.69
N SER A 95 7.03 5.68 4.71
CA SER A 95 6.97 6.04 6.14
C SER A 95 5.63 6.65 6.56
N THR A 96 4.54 6.20 5.98
CA THR A 96 3.21 6.79 6.16
C THR A 96 2.24 5.74 6.70
N GLU A 97 1.47 6.13 7.71
CA GLU A 97 0.40 5.30 8.27
C GLU A 97 -0.91 5.53 7.51
N TYR A 98 -1.57 4.44 7.16
CA TYR A 98 -2.85 4.39 6.47
C TYR A 98 -3.85 3.57 7.26
N TYR A 99 -5.14 3.88 7.09
CA TYR A 99 -6.24 3.03 7.51
C TYR A 99 -7.25 2.86 6.38
N ILE A 100 -8.02 1.78 6.43
CA ILE A 100 -8.96 1.40 5.37
C ILE A 100 -10.36 1.37 5.93
N LYS A 101 -11.30 1.94 5.18
CA LYS A 101 -12.73 1.75 5.38
C LYS A 101 -13.33 0.95 4.24
N ILE A 102 -14.33 0.14 4.55
CA ILE A 102 -15.05 -0.72 3.60
C ILE A 102 -16.53 -0.55 3.87
N ASP A 103 -17.29 -0.23 2.84
CA ASP A 103 -18.73 -0.11 2.95
C ASP A 103 -19.38 -1.45 3.33
N ALA A 104 -20.45 -1.38 4.13
CA ALA A 104 -21.18 -2.56 4.59
C ALA A 104 -21.96 -3.28 3.45
N THR A 105 -22.04 -2.69 2.28
CA THR A 105 -22.67 -3.25 1.05
C THR A 105 -21.64 -3.78 0.06
N ALA A 106 -20.35 -3.76 0.42
CA ALA A 106 -19.27 -4.11 -0.51
C ALA A 106 -19.22 -5.61 -0.83
N PHE A 107 -19.54 -6.45 0.14
CA PHE A 107 -19.40 -7.92 0.03
C PHE A 107 -20.59 -8.63 0.69
N ASP A 108 -21.19 -9.58 -0.02
CA ASP A 108 -22.23 -10.46 0.48
C ASP A 108 -21.78 -11.93 0.32
N ASP A 109 -22.39 -12.83 1.10
CA ASP A 109 -22.31 -14.25 0.79
C ASP A 109 -23.28 -14.63 -0.36
N PRO A 110 -23.19 -15.85 -0.92
CA PRO A 110 -24.09 -16.30 -1.99
C PRO A 110 -25.59 -16.35 -1.58
N ASN A 111 -25.91 -16.19 -0.30
CA ASN A 111 -27.29 -16.18 0.21
C ASN A 111 -27.80 -14.75 0.47
N GLY A 112 -26.95 -13.73 0.25
CA GLY A 112 -27.29 -12.31 0.42
C GLY A 112 -27.13 -11.81 1.85
N ASN A 113 -26.32 -12.46 2.70
CA ASN A 113 -25.98 -11.93 4.00
C ASN A 113 -24.75 -11.04 3.87
N SER A 114 -24.90 -9.73 4.17
CA SER A 114 -23.88 -8.74 3.94
C SER A 114 -22.80 -8.71 5.03
N TYR A 115 -21.54 -8.56 4.63
CA TYR A 115 -20.45 -8.20 5.50
C TYR A 115 -20.69 -6.81 6.12
N VAL A 116 -20.40 -6.66 7.41
CA VAL A 116 -20.70 -5.41 8.15
C VAL A 116 -19.82 -4.21 7.74
N GLY A 117 -18.81 -4.43 6.91
CA GLY A 117 -17.84 -3.40 6.52
C GLY A 117 -16.83 -3.04 7.63
N ILE A 118 -16.02 -2.03 7.34
CA ILE A 118 -15.10 -1.37 8.30
C ILE A 118 -15.37 0.12 8.23
N ASN A 119 -15.84 0.73 9.33
CA ASN A 119 -16.13 2.16 9.37
C ASN A 119 -15.29 2.95 10.38
N ASP A 120 -14.37 2.30 11.07
CA ASP A 120 -13.45 2.91 12.03
C ASP A 120 -12.02 3.00 11.50
N LYS A 121 -11.10 3.56 12.30
CA LYS A 121 -9.69 3.78 11.93
C LYS A 121 -8.73 2.74 12.49
N ILE A 122 -9.22 1.82 13.32
CA ILE A 122 -8.39 0.93 14.13
C ILE A 122 -8.54 -0.55 13.77
N SER A 123 -9.52 -0.90 12.92
CA SER A 123 -9.77 -2.30 12.54
C SER A 123 -8.88 -2.80 11.42
N LEU A 124 -8.36 -1.89 10.58
CA LEU A 124 -7.40 -2.21 9.53
C LEU A 124 -6.55 -0.99 9.22
N SER A 125 -5.36 -0.98 9.79
CA SER A 125 -4.34 0.05 9.62
C SER A 125 -2.97 -0.57 9.35
N PHE A 126 -2.07 0.18 8.73
CA PHE A 126 -0.69 -0.25 8.51
C PHE A 126 0.21 0.96 8.21
N THR A 127 1.53 0.79 8.43
CA THR A 127 2.54 1.79 8.09
C THR A 127 3.45 1.26 6.99
N THR A 128 3.64 2.05 5.93
CA THR A 128 4.53 1.70 4.83
C THR A 128 6.00 1.78 5.23
N SER A 129 6.85 1.03 4.50
CA SER A 129 8.30 1.08 4.68
C SER A 129 8.86 2.47 4.40
N GLY A 130 9.96 2.81 5.09
CA GLY A 130 10.77 3.96 4.72
C GLY A 130 11.49 3.74 3.39
N ASP A 131 11.93 4.83 2.79
CA ASP A 131 12.92 4.76 1.73
C ASP A 131 14.24 4.24 2.32
N VAL A 132 14.79 3.20 1.72
CA VAL A 132 16.05 2.55 2.12
C VAL A 132 17.10 2.62 1.01
N ILE A 133 16.79 3.31 -0.09
CA ILE A 133 17.71 3.48 -1.21
C ILE A 133 18.58 4.70 -0.93
N ALA A 134 19.88 4.49 -0.89
CA ALA A 134 20.81 5.61 -0.71
C ALA A 134 20.92 6.42 -2.02
N PRO A 135 20.97 7.76 -1.92
CA PRO A 135 21.17 8.61 -3.10
C PRO A 135 22.51 8.31 -3.77
N ILE A 136 22.50 8.24 -5.10
CA ILE A 136 23.71 8.10 -5.92
C ILE A 136 23.97 9.37 -6.71
N LEU A 137 25.24 9.72 -6.91
CA LEU A 137 25.63 10.82 -7.78
C LEU A 137 25.34 10.46 -9.24
N VAL A 138 24.46 11.22 -9.88
CA VAL A 138 24.05 11.02 -11.30
C VAL A 138 24.93 11.82 -12.24
N SER A 139 25.24 13.06 -11.88
CA SER A 139 26.10 13.94 -12.69
C SER A 139 26.76 15.02 -11.83
N SER A 140 27.82 15.60 -12.34
CA SER A 140 28.46 16.79 -11.78
C SER A 140 28.71 17.86 -12.84
N SER A 141 28.81 19.10 -12.40
CA SER A 141 29.36 20.19 -13.20
C SER A 141 30.41 20.93 -12.35
N PRO A 142 31.69 20.99 -12.71
CA PRO A 142 32.27 20.39 -13.92
C PRO A 142 32.07 18.86 -13.97
N ALA A 143 31.95 18.33 -15.20
CA ALA A 143 31.88 16.89 -15.40
C ALA A 143 33.25 16.24 -15.05
N ASP A 144 33.22 14.93 -14.78
CA ASP A 144 34.44 14.17 -14.61
C ASP A 144 35.36 14.32 -15.84
N ASP A 145 36.65 14.42 -15.63
CA ASP A 145 37.69 14.68 -16.66
C ASP A 145 37.49 15.97 -17.48
N ALA A 146 36.66 16.91 -17.06
CA ALA A 146 36.48 18.19 -17.74
C ALA A 146 37.81 18.98 -17.81
N ILE A 147 38.10 19.55 -19.01
CA ILE A 147 39.27 20.37 -19.24
C ILE A 147 38.86 21.84 -19.46
N ALA A 148 39.79 22.76 -19.23
CA ALA A 148 39.58 24.19 -19.38
C ALA A 148 38.42 24.76 -18.54
N VAL A 149 38.18 24.18 -17.39
CA VAL A 149 37.18 24.67 -16.42
C VAL A 149 37.63 26.04 -15.89
N ALA A 150 36.72 26.99 -15.86
CA ALA A 150 37.02 28.33 -15.32
C ALA A 150 37.26 28.19 -13.78
N ASN A 151 38.28 28.90 -13.29
CA ASN A 151 38.69 28.80 -11.88
C ASN A 151 37.70 29.42 -10.88
N ASN A 152 36.63 30.04 -11.36
CA ASN A 152 35.52 30.56 -10.58
C ASN A 152 34.19 29.76 -10.81
N SER A 153 34.28 28.58 -11.42
CA SER A 153 33.10 27.72 -11.63
C SER A 153 32.63 27.12 -10.31
N ASN A 154 31.34 27.13 -10.10
CA ASN A 154 30.72 26.36 -9.01
C ASN A 154 30.83 24.86 -9.28
N ILE A 155 30.90 24.08 -8.22
CA ILE A 155 30.72 22.63 -8.27
C ILE A 155 29.23 22.35 -8.00
N VAL A 156 28.56 21.70 -8.97
CA VAL A 156 27.16 21.28 -8.85
C VAL A 156 27.12 19.76 -8.91
N LEU A 157 26.48 19.15 -7.93
CA LEU A 157 26.26 17.71 -7.85
C LEU A 157 24.78 17.43 -8.02
N THR A 158 24.43 16.51 -8.91
CA THR A 158 23.05 16.06 -9.13
C THR A 158 22.92 14.62 -8.66
N PHE A 159 22.01 14.38 -7.75
CA PHE A 159 21.75 13.06 -7.17
C PHE A 159 20.49 12.43 -7.77
N SER A 160 20.34 11.11 -7.58
CA SER A 160 19.17 10.33 -8.03
C SER A 160 17.88 10.72 -7.32
N GLU A 161 17.99 11.34 -6.16
CA GLU A 161 16.89 11.75 -5.29
C GLU A 161 17.26 12.98 -4.46
N ALA A 162 16.31 13.50 -3.68
CA ALA A 162 16.56 14.62 -2.80
C ALA A 162 17.55 14.22 -1.70
N VAL A 163 18.50 15.09 -1.41
CA VAL A 163 19.50 14.92 -0.36
C VAL A 163 19.42 16.08 0.63
N ASP A 164 19.59 15.77 1.92
CA ASP A 164 19.76 16.74 2.98
C ASP A 164 21.24 16.91 3.30
N VAL A 165 21.62 18.13 3.68
CA VAL A 165 22.97 18.41 4.15
C VAL A 165 23.10 17.94 5.59
N GLU A 166 23.94 16.94 5.81
CA GLU A 166 24.23 16.38 7.13
C GLU A 166 25.56 16.90 7.66
N LYS A 167 26.34 16.02 8.27
CA LYS A 167 27.68 16.33 8.81
C LYS A 167 28.74 15.73 7.92
N GLY A 168 29.80 16.47 7.71
CA GLY A 168 30.96 16.02 6.95
C GLY A 168 31.53 17.13 6.09
N ASN A 169 32.64 16.84 5.43
CA ASN A 169 33.35 17.83 4.63
C ASN A 169 33.38 17.40 3.16
N ILE A 170 33.30 18.36 2.27
CA ILE A 170 33.68 18.19 0.87
C ILE A 170 35.14 18.69 0.76
N ILE A 171 36.07 17.84 0.35
CA ILE A 171 37.47 18.17 0.27
C ILE A 171 37.91 18.18 -1.18
N ILE A 172 38.52 19.28 -1.61
CA ILE A 172 39.11 19.44 -2.94
C ILE A 172 40.61 19.15 -2.86
N TYR A 173 41.04 18.19 -3.66
CA TYR A 173 42.44 17.80 -3.75
C TYR A 173 43.06 18.19 -5.09
N LYS A 174 44.34 18.51 -5.06
CA LYS A 174 45.15 18.65 -6.27
C LYS A 174 45.67 17.28 -6.69
N THR A 175 45.36 16.87 -7.92
CA THR A 175 45.68 15.52 -8.40
C THR A 175 47.17 15.23 -8.55
N SER A 176 48.01 16.26 -8.73
CA SER A 176 49.45 16.07 -8.95
C SER A 176 50.23 15.59 -7.70
N ASP A 177 49.77 15.94 -6.51
CA ASP A 177 50.51 15.69 -5.24
C ASP A 177 49.57 15.35 -4.07
N ASN A 178 48.27 15.19 -4.32
CA ASN A 178 47.21 14.94 -3.31
C ASN A 178 47.16 16.04 -2.21
N ALA A 179 47.65 17.24 -2.51
CA ALA A 179 47.51 18.33 -1.55
C ALA A 179 46.07 18.80 -1.46
N VAL A 180 45.61 19.06 -0.23
CA VAL A 180 44.27 19.65 0.00
C VAL A 180 44.29 21.10 -0.48
N VAL A 181 43.42 21.45 -1.34
CA VAL A 181 43.20 22.82 -1.86
C VAL A 181 42.18 23.55 -1.00
N GLU A 182 41.06 22.88 -0.68
CA GLU A 182 40.01 23.47 0.11
C GLU A 182 39.23 22.37 0.85
N THR A 183 38.73 22.73 2.02
CA THR A 183 37.78 21.92 2.80
C THR A 183 36.54 22.76 3.04
N ILE A 184 35.39 22.27 2.60
CA ILE A 184 34.09 22.90 2.75
C ILE A 184 33.34 22.09 3.79
N ASP A 185 32.96 22.76 4.90
CA ASP A 185 32.17 22.18 6.00
C ASP A 185 30.68 22.32 5.72
#